data_96d4b77da1c7293ca071d80c90c7655a
#
_entry.id   96d4b77da1c7293ca071d80c90c7655a
#
_cell.length_a   1.000
_cell.length_b   1.000
_cell.length_c   1.000
_cell.angle_alpha   90.00
_cell.angle_beta   90.00
_cell.angle_gamma   90.00
#
_symmetry.space_group_name_H-M   'P 1'
#
loop_
_entity.id
_entity.type
_entity.pdbx_description
1 polymer ?
#
loop_
_entity_poly.entity_id
_entity_poly.type
_entity_poly.pdbx_seq_one_letter_code
_entity_poly.pdbx_strand_id
1 'polypeptide(L)'
;LLIMPNFFDYPQAICKELENMGYEVDCFDDRPSTNGMVKAIIRVNKNLIGHYINRYFEKVMKTVRAKKYDVVFFISVQSLSFSEDMIQQIKDEQPQAKYVLYQWDSLKNFPYIEKIEPYFDKCYSFDKNDVETHGNLKFLPLFYTRRYENIGNSKKKEFQYDFCFVGTAHPQKI
;
A
#
# COMPACT_ATOMS: atom_id res chain seq x y z
N LEU A 1 -6.84 3.88 10.70
CA LEU A 1 -5.89 2.78 10.54
C LEU A 1 -5.34 2.80 9.12
N LEU A 2 -4.02 2.83 8.95
CA LEU A 2 -3.33 2.73 7.67
C LEU A 2 -2.51 1.44 7.64
N ILE A 3 -2.70 0.62 6.62
CA ILE A 3 -1.92 -0.61 6.38
C ILE A 3 -1.28 -0.48 5.01
N MET A 4 0.05 -0.45 4.97
CA MET A 4 0.79 -0.22 3.73
C MET A 4 2.21 -0.79 3.81
N PRO A 5 2.84 -1.14 2.67
CA PRO A 5 4.20 -1.62 2.67
C PRO A 5 5.18 -0.53 3.11
N ASN A 6 6.15 -0.93 3.91
CA ASN A 6 7.24 -0.04 4.29
C ASN A 6 8.21 0.09 3.11
N PHE A 7 7.94 1.08 2.25
CA PHE A 7 8.71 1.43 1.07
C PHE A 7 9.29 2.82 1.24
N PHE A 8 10.61 2.93 1.24
CA PHE A 8 11.32 4.20 1.44
C PHE A 8 10.78 4.96 2.67
N ASP A 9 10.52 6.25 2.52
CA ASP A 9 9.90 7.13 3.51
C ASP A 9 8.40 7.39 3.24
N TYR A 10 7.77 6.61 2.35
CA TYR A 10 6.36 6.83 1.99
C TYR A 10 5.38 6.66 3.15
N PRO A 11 5.51 5.65 4.03
CA PRO A 11 4.62 5.57 5.19
C PRO A 11 4.68 6.82 6.06
N GLN A 12 5.88 7.29 6.35
CA GLN A 12 6.08 8.48 7.17
C GLN A 12 5.53 9.74 6.50
N ALA A 13 5.74 9.87 5.18
CA ALA A 13 5.23 11.00 4.42
C ALA A 13 3.69 11.03 4.37
N ILE A 14 3.06 9.88 4.14
CA ILE A 14 1.60 9.76 4.10
C ILE A 14 0.99 9.98 5.47
N CYS A 15 1.54 9.36 6.53
CA CYS A 15 1.07 9.58 7.89
C CYS A 15 1.13 11.06 8.25
N LYS A 16 2.25 11.72 7.97
CA LYS A 16 2.42 13.15 8.25
C LYS A 16 1.40 14.03 7.50
N GLU A 17 1.10 13.71 6.24
CA GLU A 17 0.07 14.46 5.51
C GLU A 17 -1.33 14.22 6.08
N LEU A 18 -1.66 13.00 6.45
CA LEU A 18 -2.93 12.72 7.12
C LEU A 18 -3.04 13.44 8.48
N GLU A 19 -1.96 13.45 9.26
CA GLU A 19 -1.89 14.21 10.51
C GLU A 19 -2.05 15.73 10.29
N ASN A 20 -1.42 16.28 9.25
CA ASN A 20 -1.59 17.69 8.86
C ASN A 20 -3.04 18.01 8.46
N MET A 21 -3.78 17.02 7.97
CA MET A 21 -5.21 17.13 7.66
C MET A 21 -6.11 16.94 8.90
N GLY A 22 -5.52 16.68 10.07
CA GLY A 22 -6.24 16.55 11.35
C GLY A 22 -6.63 15.12 11.72
N TYR A 23 -6.08 14.09 11.04
CA TYR A 23 -6.34 12.70 11.40
C TYR A 23 -5.33 12.19 12.44
N GLU A 24 -5.78 11.32 13.34
CA GLU A 24 -4.91 10.45 14.11
C GLU A 24 -4.65 9.16 13.31
N VAL A 25 -3.39 8.78 13.15
CA VAL A 25 -2.99 7.67 12.26
C VAL A 25 -2.22 6.59 13.01
N ASP A 26 -2.78 5.39 13.06
CA ASP A 26 -2.01 4.18 13.38
C ASP A 26 -1.59 3.51 12.07
N CYS A 27 -0.29 3.40 11.84
CA CYS A 27 0.28 2.86 10.61
C CYS A 27 1.00 1.53 10.86
N PHE A 28 0.68 0.53 10.05
CA PHE A 28 1.32 -0.78 10.09
C PHE A 28 1.86 -1.19 8.72
N ASP A 29 2.97 -1.91 8.72
CA ASP A 29 3.47 -2.56 7.50
C ASP A 29 2.46 -3.67 7.09
N ASP A 30 2.24 -3.84 5.80
CA ASP A 30 1.46 -4.96 5.26
C ASP A 30 2.20 -6.30 5.41
N ARG A 31 3.42 -6.28 5.92
CA ARG A 31 4.31 -7.43 6.09
C ARG A 31 4.91 -7.49 7.49
N PRO A 32 5.10 -8.71 8.04
CA PRO A 32 5.60 -8.89 9.40
C PRO A 32 7.06 -8.49 9.59
N SER A 33 7.81 -8.24 8.52
CA SER A 33 9.24 -7.92 8.60
C SER A 33 9.75 -7.17 7.39
N THR A 34 10.68 -6.26 7.63
CA THR A 34 11.46 -5.56 6.58
C THR A 34 12.65 -6.38 6.08
N ASN A 35 12.96 -7.52 6.69
CA ASN A 35 14.06 -8.39 6.29
C ASN A 35 13.84 -8.95 4.87
N GLY A 36 14.85 -8.80 4.01
CA GLY A 36 14.79 -9.22 2.61
C GLY A 36 14.50 -10.72 2.42
N MET A 37 15.03 -11.57 3.30
CA MET A 37 14.80 -13.02 3.27
C MET A 37 13.33 -13.35 3.59
N VAL A 38 12.75 -12.73 4.62
CA VAL A 38 11.34 -12.89 4.98
C VAL A 38 10.45 -12.42 3.84
N LYS A 39 10.75 -11.27 3.23
CA LYS A 39 10.03 -10.77 2.05
C LYS A 39 10.10 -11.73 0.86
N ALA A 40 11.25 -12.36 0.62
CA ALA A 40 11.41 -13.35 -0.44
C ALA A 40 10.56 -14.60 -0.16
N ILE A 41 10.54 -15.10 1.07
CA ILE A 41 9.72 -16.25 1.46
C ILE A 41 8.23 -15.95 1.30
N ILE A 42 7.77 -14.76 1.71
CA ILE A 42 6.36 -14.34 1.54
C ILE A 42 5.95 -14.40 0.05
N ARG A 43 6.83 -13.96 -0.85
CA ARG A 43 6.56 -13.95 -2.29
C ARG A 43 6.47 -15.36 -2.88
N VAL A 44 7.27 -16.29 -2.38
CA VAL A 44 7.34 -17.67 -2.89
C VAL A 44 6.25 -18.55 -2.27
N ASN A 45 6.16 -18.56 -0.95
CA ASN A 45 5.15 -19.34 -0.22
C ASN A 45 4.96 -18.78 1.19
N LYS A 46 3.94 -17.96 1.37
CA LYS A 46 3.60 -17.36 2.68
C LYS A 46 3.27 -18.39 3.77
N ASN A 47 2.85 -19.61 3.40
CA ASN A 47 2.52 -20.65 4.37
C ASN A 47 3.74 -21.13 5.17
N LEU A 48 4.96 -21.00 4.63
CA LEU A 48 6.19 -21.35 5.32
C LEU A 48 6.46 -20.49 6.56
N ILE A 49 5.88 -19.30 6.61
CA ILE A 49 6.02 -18.37 7.73
C ILE A 49 4.67 -17.95 8.32
N GLY A 50 3.64 -18.78 8.14
CA GLY A 50 2.28 -18.50 8.59
C GLY A 50 2.21 -18.17 10.07
N HIS A 51 2.92 -18.92 10.93
CA HIS A 51 2.99 -18.62 12.37
C HIS A 51 3.54 -17.20 12.65
N TYR A 52 4.55 -16.78 11.89
CA TYR A 52 5.14 -15.46 12.04
C TYR A 52 4.19 -14.35 11.58
N ILE A 53 3.48 -14.59 10.47
CA ILE A 53 2.43 -13.68 9.98
C ILE A 53 1.31 -13.56 11.00
N ASN A 54 0.82 -14.68 11.52
CA ASN A 54 -0.26 -14.70 12.52
C ASN A 54 0.13 -13.96 13.80
N ARG A 55 1.36 -14.16 14.30
CA ARG A 55 1.86 -13.42 15.47
C ARG A 55 1.94 -11.92 15.22
N TYR A 56 2.34 -11.51 14.03
CA TYR A 56 2.35 -10.10 13.65
C TYR A 56 0.93 -9.55 13.56
N PHE A 57 0.02 -10.29 12.92
CA PHE A 57 -1.37 -9.91 12.80
C PHE A 57 -2.03 -9.73 14.19
N GLU A 58 -1.80 -10.63 15.14
CA GLU A 58 -2.29 -10.46 16.51
C GLU A 58 -1.77 -9.18 17.17
N LYS A 59 -0.55 -8.77 16.89
CA LYS A 59 -0.02 -7.48 17.34
C LYS A 59 -0.81 -6.30 16.76
N VAL A 60 -1.14 -6.36 15.47
CA VAL A 60 -1.99 -5.34 14.82
C VAL A 60 -3.37 -5.35 15.45
N MET A 61 -3.99 -6.52 15.60
CA MET A 61 -5.32 -6.69 16.19
C MET A 61 -5.44 -6.19 17.63
N LYS A 62 -4.36 -6.27 18.40
CA LYS A 62 -4.34 -5.66 19.75
C LYS A 62 -4.61 -4.15 19.69
N THR A 63 -4.03 -3.45 18.73
CA THR A 63 -4.27 -2.01 18.53
C THR A 63 -5.66 -1.77 17.95
N VAL A 64 -6.08 -2.59 16.98
CA VAL A 64 -7.40 -2.49 16.34
C VAL A 64 -8.54 -2.62 17.36
N ARG A 65 -8.42 -3.55 18.30
CA ARG A 65 -9.43 -3.76 19.37
C ARG A 65 -9.45 -2.65 20.41
N ALA A 66 -8.33 -1.95 20.60
CA ALA A 66 -8.20 -0.90 21.62
C ALA A 66 -8.77 0.45 21.20
N LYS A 67 -9.02 0.66 19.92
CA LYS A 67 -9.45 1.94 19.34
C LYS A 67 -10.66 1.76 18.42
N LYS A 68 -11.31 2.88 18.07
CA LYS A 68 -12.28 2.96 16.98
C LYS A 68 -11.68 3.77 15.85
N TYR A 69 -11.91 3.33 14.61
CA TYR A 69 -11.41 3.98 13.41
C TYR A 69 -12.58 4.42 12.53
N ASP A 70 -12.51 5.65 12.01
CA ASP A 70 -13.44 6.14 11.00
C ASP A 70 -13.10 5.57 9.62
N VAL A 71 -11.80 5.32 9.38
CA VAL A 71 -11.28 4.81 8.10
C VAL A 71 -10.25 3.72 8.33
N VAL A 72 -10.38 2.63 7.60
CA VAL A 72 -9.37 1.58 7.44
C VAL A 72 -8.87 1.65 6.01
N PHE A 73 -7.62 2.09 5.84
CA PHE A 73 -7.02 2.36 4.55
C PHE A 73 -5.89 1.37 4.27
N PHE A 74 -6.05 0.60 3.21
CA PHE A 74 -5.04 -0.31 2.70
C PHE A 74 -4.41 0.27 1.45
N ILE A 75 -3.08 0.34 1.45
CA ILE A 75 -2.29 0.60 0.25
C ILE A 75 -1.56 -0.69 -0.09
N SER A 76 -1.85 -1.24 -1.25
CA SER A 76 -1.31 -2.53 -1.69
C SER A 76 -0.33 -2.38 -2.84
N VAL A 77 0.76 -3.16 -2.79
CA VAL A 77 1.76 -3.30 -3.84
C VAL A 77 1.80 -4.78 -4.26
N GLN A 78 2.93 -5.46 -4.27
CA GLN A 78 3.12 -6.80 -4.84
C GLN A 78 2.74 -7.97 -3.92
N SER A 79 2.57 -7.74 -2.63
CA SER A 79 2.30 -8.84 -1.70
C SER A 79 1.61 -8.34 -0.44
N LEU A 80 0.38 -8.72 -0.25
CA LEU A 80 -0.30 -8.55 1.00
C LEU A 80 -0.08 -9.80 1.86
N SER A 81 0.48 -9.63 3.07
CA SER A 81 0.61 -10.75 4.02
C SER A 81 -0.73 -11.11 4.64
N PHE A 82 -1.64 -10.15 4.72
CA PHE A 82 -2.95 -10.35 5.32
C PHE A 82 -3.82 -11.17 4.37
N SER A 83 -4.40 -12.24 4.91
CA SER A 83 -5.39 -13.05 4.21
C SER A 83 -6.75 -12.38 4.21
N GLU A 84 -7.65 -12.89 3.38
CA GLU A 84 -9.06 -12.50 3.35
C GLU A 84 -9.70 -12.61 4.75
N ASP A 85 -9.45 -13.71 5.47
CA ASP A 85 -9.93 -13.91 6.84
C ASP A 85 -9.39 -12.85 7.81
N MET A 86 -8.14 -12.44 7.67
CA MET A 86 -7.55 -11.40 8.50
C MET A 86 -8.20 -10.03 8.23
N ILE A 87 -8.48 -9.72 6.97
CA ILE A 87 -9.20 -8.49 6.60
C ILE A 87 -10.62 -8.54 7.18
N GLN A 88 -11.29 -9.69 7.09
CA GLN A 88 -12.63 -9.87 7.67
C GLN A 88 -12.61 -9.67 9.20
N GLN A 89 -11.62 -10.21 9.91
CA GLN A 89 -11.47 -9.99 11.35
C GLN A 89 -11.31 -8.51 11.71
N ILE A 90 -10.56 -7.73 10.90
CA ILE A 90 -10.48 -6.28 11.11
C ILE A 90 -11.87 -5.64 10.90
N LYS A 91 -12.62 -6.06 9.88
CA LYS A 91 -13.99 -5.57 9.61
C LYS A 91 -14.93 -5.87 10.77
N ASP A 92 -14.87 -7.06 11.33
CA ASP A 92 -15.70 -7.48 12.46
C ASP A 92 -15.45 -6.63 13.71
N GLU A 93 -14.21 -6.24 13.95
CA GLU A 93 -13.84 -5.36 15.08
C GLU A 93 -14.14 -3.88 14.81
N GLN A 94 -14.19 -3.47 13.53
CA GLN A 94 -14.38 -2.09 13.10
C GLN A 94 -15.55 -1.95 12.09
N PRO A 95 -16.77 -2.40 12.44
CA PRO A 95 -17.87 -2.49 11.48
C PRO A 95 -18.40 -1.13 11.00
N GLN A 96 -18.09 -0.04 11.70
CA GLN A 96 -18.50 1.31 11.34
C GLN A 96 -17.46 2.07 10.51
N ALA A 97 -16.25 1.54 10.38
CA ALA A 97 -15.20 2.16 9.61
C ALA A 97 -15.50 2.09 8.10
N LYS A 98 -15.02 3.08 7.36
CA LYS A 98 -14.99 3.03 5.89
C LYS A 98 -13.72 2.35 5.42
N TYR A 99 -13.88 1.34 4.58
CA TYR A 99 -12.78 0.54 4.06
C TYR A 99 -12.36 1.04 2.69
N VAL A 100 -11.10 1.44 2.55
CA VAL A 100 -10.54 1.99 1.31
C VAL A 100 -9.32 1.16 0.92
N LEU A 101 -9.28 0.74 -0.35
CA LEU A 101 -8.14 0.07 -0.97
C LEU A 101 -7.55 0.98 -2.04
N TYR A 102 -6.23 1.15 -2.04
CA TYR A 102 -5.51 1.83 -3.08
C TYR A 102 -4.35 0.97 -3.59
N GLN A 103 -4.39 0.66 -4.86
CA GLN A 103 -3.38 -0.14 -5.53
C GLN A 103 -2.31 0.72 -6.17
N TRP A 104 -1.03 0.35 -5.88
CA TRP A 104 0.15 0.94 -6.48
C TRP A 104 0.82 0.03 -7.51
N ASP A 105 0.22 -1.10 -7.82
CA ASP A 105 0.67 -2.02 -8.86
C ASP A 105 -0.53 -2.45 -9.71
N SER A 106 -0.31 -2.81 -10.98
CA SER A 106 -1.40 -3.21 -11.86
C SER A 106 -1.95 -4.59 -11.50
N LEU A 107 -3.22 -4.83 -11.82
CA LEU A 107 -3.87 -6.15 -11.69
C LEU A 107 -3.11 -7.24 -12.42
N LYS A 108 -2.50 -6.92 -13.55
CA LYS A 108 -1.64 -7.85 -14.31
C LYS A 108 -0.49 -8.40 -13.46
N ASN A 109 0.10 -7.57 -12.61
CA ASN A 109 1.20 -7.96 -11.74
C ASN A 109 0.71 -8.55 -10.42
N PHE A 110 -0.51 -8.19 -10.00
CA PHE A 110 -1.05 -8.56 -8.71
C PHE A 110 -2.55 -8.90 -8.76
N PRO A 111 -2.93 -10.02 -9.40
CA PRO A 111 -4.32 -10.41 -9.57
C PRO A 111 -5.03 -10.78 -8.25
N TYR A 112 -4.28 -11.02 -7.17
CA TYR A 112 -4.84 -11.34 -5.85
C TYR A 112 -5.80 -10.26 -5.32
N ILE A 113 -5.64 -9.03 -5.76
CA ILE A 113 -6.49 -7.91 -5.35
C ILE A 113 -7.96 -8.15 -5.64
N GLU A 114 -8.32 -8.79 -6.74
CA GLU A 114 -9.70 -9.12 -7.08
C GLU A 114 -10.41 -9.90 -5.96
N LYS A 115 -9.65 -10.72 -5.22
CA LYS A 115 -10.19 -11.51 -4.10
C LYS A 115 -10.49 -10.66 -2.88
N ILE A 116 -9.72 -9.60 -2.66
CA ILE A 116 -9.88 -8.76 -1.47
C ILE A 116 -10.77 -7.53 -1.71
N GLU A 117 -10.97 -7.10 -2.96
CA GLU A 117 -11.85 -5.97 -3.30
C GLU A 117 -13.23 -6.02 -2.61
N PRO A 118 -13.92 -7.17 -2.53
CA PRO A 118 -15.24 -7.24 -1.90
C PRO A 118 -15.27 -6.83 -0.41
N TYR A 119 -14.11 -6.75 0.23
CA TYR A 119 -13.99 -6.31 1.62
C TYR A 119 -13.94 -4.79 1.76
N PHE A 120 -13.83 -4.04 0.65
CA PHE A 120 -13.64 -2.59 0.66
C PHE A 120 -14.85 -1.85 0.07
N ASP A 121 -15.17 -0.69 0.66
CA ASP A 121 -16.24 0.19 0.19
C ASP A 121 -15.82 0.99 -1.04
N LYS A 122 -14.50 1.26 -1.16
CA LYS A 122 -13.92 1.97 -2.29
C LYS A 122 -12.57 1.38 -2.66
N CYS A 123 -12.38 1.13 -3.94
CA CYS A 123 -11.14 0.63 -4.50
C CYS A 123 -10.60 1.60 -5.56
N TYR A 124 -9.30 1.86 -5.48
CA TYR A 124 -8.60 2.76 -6.39
C TYR A 124 -7.40 2.06 -7.02
N SER A 125 -7.10 2.41 -8.27
CA SER A 125 -5.88 2.04 -8.97
C SER A 125 -5.25 3.26 -9.63
N PHE A 126 -3.93 3.27 -9.72
CA PHE A 126 -3.19 4.24 -10.51
C PHE A 126 -3.17 3.89 -12.00
N ASP A 127 -3.44 2.63 -12.32
CA ASP A 127 -3.41 2.13 -13.70
C ASP A 127 -4.77 2.38 -14.38
N LYS A 128 -4.75 3.20 -15.43
CA LYS A 128 -5.97 3.51 -16.19
C LYS A 128 -6.56 2.30 -16.89
N ASN A 129 -5.69 1.38 -17.37
CA ASN A 129 -6.15 0.17 -18.04
C ASN A 129 -6.90 -0.74 -17.05
N ASP A 130 -6.42 -0.87 -15.81
CA ASP A 130 -7.15 -1.60 -14.78
C ASP A 130 -8.53 -0.98 -14.51
N VAL A 131 -8.59 0.35 -14.44
CA VAL A 131 -9.85 1.08 -14.21
C VAL A 131 -10.84 0.90 -15.37
N GLU A 132 -10.35 0.89 -16.62
CA GLU A 132 -11.18 0.72 -17.81
C GLU A 132 -11.69 -0.73 -17.96
N THR A 133 -10.90 -1.70 -17.53
CA THR A 133 -11.22 -3.14 -17.68
C THR A 133 -11.92 -3.74 -16.48
N HIS A 134 -11.82 -3.09 -15.30
CA HIS A 134 -12.32 -3.60 -14.03
C HIS A 134 -13.28 -2.61 -13.38
N GLY A 135 -14.57 -2.86 -13.49
CA GLY A 135 -15.64 -1.90 -13.22
C GLY A 135 -15.75 -1.35 -11.79
N ASN A 136 -15.08 -1.97 -10.81
CA ASN A 136 -15.12 -1.54 -9.41
C ASN A 136 -13.99 -0.56 -9.02
N LEU A 137 -12.98 -0.41 -9.88
CA LEU A 137 -11.86 0.46 -9.61
C LEU A 137 -12.11 1.89 -10.05
N LYS A 138 -11.62 2.84 -9.25
CA LYS A 138 -11.58 4.26 -9.59
C LYS A 138 -10.16 4.71 -9.79
N PHE A 139 -9.96 5.62 -10.73
CA PHE A 139 -8.63 6.16 -10.99
C PHE A 139 -8.17 7.09 -9.87
N LEU A 140 -6.99 6.81 -9.32
CA LEU A 140 -6.27 7.69 -8.42
C LEU A 140 -4.80 7.69 -8.83
N PRO A 141 -4.24 8.80 -9.36
CA PRO A 141 -2.87 8.84 -9.81
C PRO A 141 -1.90 8.64 -8.65
N LEU A 142 -0.68 8.16 -8.95
CA LEU A 142 0.39 8.12 -7.98
C LEU A 142 0.72 9.53 -7.47
N PHE A 143 1.16 9.60 -6.23
CA PHE A 143 1.53 10.82 -5.55
C PHE A 143 3.04 11.08 -5.62
N TYR A 144 3.43 12.27 -5.25
CA TYR A 144 4.81 12.62 -4.91
C TYR A 144 4.87 13.12 -3.46
N THR A 145 6.02 13.03 -2.83
CA THR A 145 6.20 13.54 -1.47
C THR A 145 6.67 14.99 -1.51
N ARG A 146 6.31 15.79 -0.49
CA ARG A 146 6.64 17.23 -0.42
C ARG A 146 8.10 17.57 -0.64
N ARG A 147 9.02 16.66 -0.29
CA ARG A 147 10.45 16.88 -0.52
C ARG A 147 10.81 17.09 -1.99
N TYR A 148 9.94 16.66 -2.91
CA TYR A 148 10.15 16.80 -4.35
C TYR A 148 9.47 18.04 -4.95
N GLU A 149 8.65 18.77 -4.20
CA GLU A 149 7.91 19.95 -4.70
C GLU A 149 8.83 21.03 -5.29
N ASN A 150 10.00 21.18 -4.70
CA ASN A 150 10.97 22.22 -5.11
C ASN A 150 12.08 21.69 -6.04
N ILE A 151 12.07 20.40 -6.37
CA ILE A 151 13.06 19.83 -7.30
C ILE A 151 12.70 20.31 -8.71
N GLY A 152 13.67 20.90 -9.40
CA GLY A 152 13.47 21.48 -10.73
C GLY A 152 13.09 22.96 -10.75
N ASN A 153 12.75 23.57 -9.62
CA ASN A 153 12.49 25.02 -9.50
C ASN A 153 13.78 25.85 -9.44
N SER A 154 14.95 25.25 -9.65
CA SER A 154 16.21 26.00 -9.70
C SER A 154 16.19 26.93 -10.90
N LYS A 155 16.59 28.21 -10.69
CA LYS A 155 16.74 29.21 -11.74
C LYS A 155 17.87 28.90 -12.74
N LYS A 156 18.65 27.83 -12.52
CA LYS A 156 19.65 27.34 -13.47
C LYS A 156 18.97 26.66 -14.64
N LYS A 157 19.01 27.29 -15.81
CA LYS A 157 18.47 26.78 -17.08
C LYS A 157 19.47 25.91 -17.86
N GLU A 158 20.62 25.59 -17.31
CA GLU A 158 21.60 24.73 -17.97
C GLU A 158 21.38 23.29 -17.51
N PHE A 159 20.90 22.48 -18.42
CA PHE A 159 20.77 21.04 -18.23
C PHE A 159 22.07 20.37 -18.67
N GLN A 160 22.53 19.40 -17.87
CA GLN A 160 23.69 18.59 -18.21
C GLN A 160 23.39 17.56 -19.29
N TYR A 161 22.11 17.14 -19.38
CA TYR A 161 21.60 16.15 -20.34
C TYR A 161 20.22 16.57 -20.80
N ASP A 162 19.92 16.37 -22.09
CA ASP A 162 18.58 16.58 -22.66
C ASP A 162 17.59 15.51 -22.19
N PHE A 163 18.09 14.31 -21.93
CA PHE A 163 17.31 13.17 -21.45
C PHE A 163 18.11 12.36 -20.44
N CYS A 164 17.44 11.93 -19.36
CA CYS A 164 18.03 11.07 -18.34
C CYS A 164 17.02 10.00 -17.93
N PHE A 165 17.48 8.75 -17.86
CA PHE A 165 16.71 7.63 -17.35
C PHE A 165 17.49 6.93 -16.23
N VAL A 166 16.84 6.77 -15.08
CA VAL A 166 17.34 5.98 -13.95
C VAL A 166 16.31 4.91 -13.62
N GLY A 167 16.70 3.65 -13.68
CA GLY A 167 15.79 2.55 -13.42
C GLY A 167 16.49 1.19 -13.36
N THR A 168 15.74 0.17 -12.97
CA THR A 168 16.20 -1.21 -13.00
C THR A 168 16.01 -1.80 -14.40
N ALA A 169 17.00 -2.49 -14.90
CA ALA A 169 16.88 -3.26 -16.13
C ALA A 169 15.94 -4.44 -15.93
N HIS A 170 14.81 -4.43 -16.62
CA HIS A 170 13.89 -5.56 -16.66
C HIS A 170 13.94 -6.20 -18.05
N PRO A 171 13.93 -7.54 -18.18
CA PRO A 171 13.99 -8.23 -19.47
C PRO A 171 12.92 -7.81 -20.47
N GLN A 172 11.80 -7.26 -19.98
CA GLN A 172 10.68 -6.78 -20.82
C GLN A 172 10.83 -5.33 -21.28
N LYS A 173 11.91 -4.64 -20.88
CA LYS A 173 12.15 -3.21 -21.18
C LYS A 173 13.45 -2.97 -21.95
N ILE A 174 14.08 -4.05 -22.43
CA ILE A 174 15.28 -4.01 -23.27
C ILE A 174 14.89 -4.37 -24.70
#